data_30db130bb83a327e27addb1b8226cdc8
#
_entry.id   30db130bb83a327e27addb1b8226cdc8
#
_cell.length_a   1.000
_cell.length_b   1.000
_cell.length_c   1.000
_cell.angle_alpha   90.00
_cell.angle_beta   90.00
_cell.angle_gamma   90.00
#
_symmetry.space_group_name_H-M   'P 1'
#
loop_
_entity.id
_entity.type
_entity.pdbx_description
1 polymer ?
#
loop_
_entity_poly.entity_id
_entity_poly.type
_entity_poly.pdbx_seq_one_letter_code
_entity_poly.pdbx_strand_id
1 'polypeptide(L)'
;NRVRRRGVATIRGMMALAVAALAVTALTVPSTSEAGMQRFQWQNRPLLVFAPDGDDPALQRQLGIADSHAAGWRARDMVTIVVAGDRPVTVDGTRAKDLVNDALRQRYRVTGDSFAAILVGKDGTEKLRHDAPISADKLFRTIDAMPMRRREMREREG
;
A
#
# COMPACT_ATOMS: atom_id res chain seq x y z
N ASN A 1 86.31 -37.55 -4.44
CA ASN A 1 86.24 -36.50 -5.42
C ASN A 1 84.97 -35.72 -5.31
N ARG A 2 85.05 -34.46 -5.21
CA ARG A 2 84.20 -33.49 -4.54
C ARG A 2 82.75 -33.40 -5.04
N VAL A 3 81.86 -33.64 -4.14
CA VAL A 3 80.44 -33.34 -4.29
C VAL A 3 80.20 -31.91 -3.99
N ARG A 4 79.67 -31.14 -4.93
CA ARG A 4 79.14 -29.80 -4.70
C ARG A 4 77.61 -29.88 -4.54
N ARG A 5 77.18 -29.62 -3.32
CA ARG A 5 75.77 -29.34 -3.00
C ARG A 5 75.40 -27.96 -3.54
N ARG A 6 74.34 -27.91 -4.33
CA ARG A 6 73.67 -26.65 -4.68
C ARG A 6 72.32 -26.63 -3.98
N GLY A 7 72.11 -25.65 -3.18
CA GLY A 7 70.92 -25.46 -2.40
C GLY A 7 69.70 -25.11 -3.24
N VAL A 8 68.60 -25.69 -2.85
CA VAL A 8 67.31 -25.38 -3.40
C VAL A 8 66.70 -24.21 -2.60
N ALA A 9 66.51 -23.07 -3.26
CA ALA A 9 65.82 -21.95 -2.70
C ALA A 9 64.29 -22.19 -2.83
N THR A 10 63.65 -22.32 -1.68
CA THR A 10 62.18 -22.44 -1.60
C THR A 10 61.60 -21.04 -1.67
N ILE A 11 60.97 -20.72 -2.79
CA ILE A 11 60.21 -19.49 -2.93
C ILE A 11 58.79 -19.82 -2.41
N ARG A 12 58.49 -19.30 -1.22
CA ARG A 12 57.10 -19.25 -0.69
C ARG A 12 56.38 -18.15 -1.42
N GLY A 13 55.60 -18.52 -2.43
CA GLY A 13 54.60 -17.64 -3.02
C GLY A 13 53.38 -17.52 -2.10
N MET A 14 53.22 -16.36 -1.49
CA MET A 14 52.04 -16.00 -0.75
C MET A 14 50.95 -15.54 -1.72
N MET A 15 50.03 -16.43 -2.07
CA MET A 15 48.82 -16.09 -2.82
C MET A 15 47.85 -15.35 -1.87
N ALA A 16 47.81 -14.06 -1.99
CA ALA A 16 46.76 -13.26 -1.36
C ALA A 16 45.47 -13.44 -2.20
N LEU A 17 44.51 -14.19 -1.68
CA LEU A 17 43.13 -14.20 -2.20
C LEU A 17 42.45 -12.90 -1.81
N ALA A 18 42.33 -11.99 -2.78
CA ALA A 18 41.44 -10.84 -2.64
C ALA A 18 40.01 -11.30 -2.87
N VAL A 19 39.23 -11.50 -1.81
CA VAL A 19 37.79 -11.69 -1.89
C VAL A 19 37.14 -10.32 -2.14
N ALA A 20 36.83 -10.06 -3.39
CA ALA A 20 36.00 -8.91 -3.74
C ALA A 20 34.56 -9.20 -3.31
N ALA A 21 34.13 -8.62 -2.19
CA ALA A 21 32.72 -8.63 -1.80
C ALA A 21 31.94 -7.69 -2.72
N LEU A 22 31.20 -8.28 -3.69
CA LEU A 22 30.20 -7.55 -4.43
C LEU A 22 29.04 -7.21 -3.47
N ALA A 23 28.99 -5.96 -3.01
CA ALA A 23 27.80 -5.44 -2.36
C ALA A 23 26.69 -5.28 -3.42
N VAL A 24 25.78 -6.24 -3.49
CA VAL A 24 24.55 -6.11 -4.26
C VAL A 24 23.64 -5.13 -3.49
N THR A 25 23.71 -3.87 -3.86
CA THR A 25 22.71 -2.88 -3.44
C THR A 25 21.41 -3.25 -4.14
N ALA A 26 20.51 -3.92 -3.42
CA ALA A 26 19.16 -4.15 -3.89
C ALA A 26 18.45 -2.79 -3.98
N LEU A 27 18.34 -2.26 -5.20
CA LEU A 27 17.45 -1.14 -5.49
C LEU A 27 16.02 -1.65 -5.27
N THR A 28 15.43 -1.27 -4.14
CA THR A 28 14.02 -1.54 -3.86
C THR A 28 13.19 -0.65 -4.79
N VAL A 29 12.79 -1.19 -5.93
CA VAL A 29 11.82 -0.52 -6.80
C VAL A 29 10.47 -0.58 -6.07
N PRO A 30 9.82 0.55 -5.77
CA PRO A 30 8.49 0.52 -5.18
C PRO A 30 7.53 -0.26 -6.08
N SER A 31 6.73 -1.14 -5.51
CA SER A 31 5.72 -1.87 -6.29
C SER A 31 4.74 -0.85 -6.92
N THR A 32 4.23 -1.17 -8.11
CA THR A 32 3.29 -0.31 -8.83
C THR A 32 2.13 0.15 -7.95
N SER A 33 1.63 -0.74 -7.08
CA SER A 33 0.55 -0.41 -6.14
C SER A 33 0.95 0.57 -5.06
N GLU A 34 2.19 0.53 -4.60
CA GLU A 34 2.68 1.49 -3.62
C GLU A 34 2.78 2.89 -4.26
N ALA A 35 3.33 2.98 -5.46
CA ALA A 35 3.38 4.22 -6.22
C ALA A 35 1.97 4.76 -6.51
N GLY A 36 1.02 3.89 -6.89
CA GLY A 36 -0.37 4.27 -7.14
C GLY A 36 -1.07 4.81 -5.89
N MET A 37 -0.84 4.22 -4.72
CA MET A 37 -1.41 4.70 -3.44
C MET A 37 -0.79 6.02 -2.98
N GLN A 38 0.46 6.31 -3.30
CA GLN A 38 1.13 7.55 -2.93
C GLN A 38 0.43 8.79 -3.48
N ARG A 39 -0.24 8.73 -4.63
CA ARG A 39 -0.98 9.85 -5.18
C ARG A 39 -2.12 10.35 -4.31
N PHE A 40 -2.65 9.52 -3.42
CA PHE A 40 -3.70 9.90 -2.46
C PHE A 40 -3.13 10.53 -1.20
N GLN A 41 -1.85 10.29 -0.91
CA GLN A 41 -1.22 10.82 0.29
C GLN A 41 -1.24 12.35 0.29
N TRP A 42 -1.63 12.91 1.39
CA TRP A 42 -1.83 14.36 1.62
C TRP A 42 -2.98 14.99 0.81
N GLN A 43 -3.60 14.24 -0.11
CA GLN A 43 -4.70 14.69 -0.96
C GLN A 43 -6.04 14.12 -0.49
N ASN A 44 -6.14 12.80 -0.39
CA ASN A 44 -7.38 12.09 -0.16
C ASN A 44 -7.30 11.13 1.03
N ARG A 45 -8.49 10.72 1.48
CA ARG A 45 -8.69 9.63 2.46
C ARG A 45 -9.35 8.46 1.75
N PRO A 46 -8.56 7.48 1.27
CA PRO A 46 -9.13 6.33 0.60
C PRO A 46 -9.92 5.43 1.56
N LEU A 47 -11.12 5.02 1.13
CA LEU A 47 -11.80 3.84 1.63
C LEU A 47 -11.56 2.72 0.64
N LEU A 48 -10.69 1.76 0.97
CA LEU A 48 -10.50 0.56 0.18
C LEU A 48 -11.59 -0.45 0.55
N VAL A 49 -12.27 -0.97 -0.46
CA VAL A 49 -13.29 -2.00 -0.31
C VAL A 49 -12.86 -3.23 -1.08
N PHE A 50 -12.45 -4.25 -0.35
CA PHE A 50 -12.10 -5.55 -0.89
C PHE A 50 -13.32 -6.47 -0.85
N ALA A 51 -13.53 -7.23 -1.91
CA ALA A 51 -14.62 -8.22 -1.98
C ALA A 51 -14.19 -9.44 -2.80
N PRO A 52 -14.84 -10.63 -2.56
CA PRO A 52 -14.59 -11.84 -3.34
C PRO A 52 -14.88 -11.65 -4.83
N ASP A 53 -15.94 -10.90 -5.14
CA ASP A 53 -16.35 -10.56 -6.51
C ASP A 53 -17.09 -9.22 -6.56
N GLY A 54 -17.43 -8.79 -7.77
CA GLY A 54 -18.11 -7.51 -7.98
C GLY A 54 -19.59 -7.49 -7.62
N ASP A 55 -20.20 -8.65 -7.41
CA ASP A 55 -21.63 -8.77 -7.07
C ASP A 55 -21.83 -9.09 -5.58
N ASP A 56 -20.75 -9.10 -4.81
CA ASP A 56 -20.77 -9.35 -3.36
C ASP A 56 -21.73 -8.39 -2.64
N PRO A 57 -22.68 -8.90 -1.83
CA PRO A 57 -23.69 -8.06 -1.16
C PRO A 57 -23.11 -7.03 -0.20
N ALA A 58 -21.98 -7.33 0.46
CA ALA A 58 -21.33 -6.39 1.37
C ALA A 58 -20.68 -5.26 0.58
N LEU A 59 -20.07 -5.56 -0.58
CA LEU A 59 -19.55 -4.53 -1.51
C LEU A 59 -20.68 -3.61 -1.96
N GLN A 60 -21.80 -4.16 -2.46
CA GLN A 60 -22.93 -3.36 -2.94
C GLN A 60 -23.49 -2.47 -1.84
N ARG A 61 -23.57 -2.97 -0.62
CA ARG A 61 -24.02 -2.19 0.54
C ARG A 61 -23.04 -1.05 0.86
N GLN A 62 -21.74 -1.30 0.84
CA GLN A 62 -20.74 -0.26 1.09
C GLN A 62 -20.74 0.83 0.03
N LEU A 63 -20.93 0.46 -1.25
CA LEU A 63 -21.07 1.42 -2.34
C LEU A 63 -22.34 2.26 -2.20
N GLY A 64 -23.46 1.64 -1.83
CA GLY A 64 -24.72 2.36 -1.56
C GLY A 64 -24.59 3.36 -0.41
N ILE A 65 -23.80 3.05 0.63
CA ILE A 65 -23.51 3.98 1.71
C ILE A 65 -22.72 5.19 1.18
N ALA A 66 -21.69 4.96 0.36
CA ALA A 66 -20.90 6.03 -0.24
C ALA A 66 -21.75 6.94 -1.13
N ASP A 67 -22.56 6.36 -2.00
CA ASP A 67 -23.44 7.11 -2.91
C ASP A 67 -24.48 7.95 -2.15
N SER A 68 -25.10 7.38 -1.14
CA SER A 68 -26.10 8.07 -0.32
C SER A 68 -25.52 9.23 0.51
N HIS A 69 -24.21 9.24 0.71
CA HIS A 69 -23.51 10.24 1.51
C HIS A 69 -22.44 11.00 0.72
N ALA A 70 -22.60 11.11 -0.59
CA ALA A 70 -21.61 11.68 -1.50
C ALA A 70 -21.11 13.08 -1.09
N ALA A 71 -22.00 13.93 -0.56
CA ALA A 71 -21.61 15.24 -0.04
C ALA A 71 -20.65 15.13 1.16
N GLY A 72 -20.90 14.20 2.08
CA GLY A 72 -20.04 13.92 3.22
C GLY A 72 -18.68 13.36 2.83
N TRP A 73 -18.65 12.52 1.79
CA TRP A 73 -17.42 12.02 1.16
C TRP A 73 -16.57 13.17 0.62
N ARG A 74 -17.16 14.02 -0.20
CA ARG A 74 -16.46 15.20 -0.77
C ARG A 74 -15.96 16.14 0.30
N ALA A 75 -16.77 16.43 1.32
CA ALA A 75 -16.39 17.31 2.41
C ALA A 75 -15.15 16.83 3.21
N ARG A 76 -14.85 15.53 3.14
CA ARG A 76 -13.73 14.89 3.84
C ARG A 76 -12.62 14.41 2.90
N ASP A 77 -12.66 14.82 1.65
CA ASP A 77 -11.72 14.40 0.60
C ASP A 77 -11.59 12.87 0.51
N MET A 78 -12.71 12.15 0.70
CA MET A 78 -12.73 10.69 0.58
C MET A 78 -12.81 10.26 -0.88
N VAL A 79 -12.17 9.16 -1.19
CA VAL A 79 -12.32 8.40 -2.44
C VAL A 79 -12.58 6.94 -2.13
N THR A 80 -13.34 6.25 -2.97
CA THR A 80 -13.65 4.82 -2.79
C THR A 80 -12.85 4.00 -3.78
N ILE A 81 -11.99 3.12 -3.29
CA ILE A 81 -11.18 2.19 -4.10
C ILE A 81 -11.78 0.81 -3.97
N VAL A 82 -12.21 0.22 -5.10
CA VAL A 82 -12.81 -1.12 -5.13
C VAL A 82 -11.82 -2.13 -5.69
N VAL A 83 -11.63 -3.22 -4.94
CA VAL A 83 -10.77 -4.36 -5.28
C VAL A 83 -11.63 -5.63 -5.19
N ALA A 84 -12.26 -6.03 -6.28
CA ALA A 84 -13.26 -7.10 -6.30
C ALA A 84 -12.91 -8.20 -7.29
N GLY A 85 -12.73 -9.43 -6.79
CA GLY A 85 -12.36 -10.60 -7.60
C GLY A 85 -11.19 -10.30 -8.52
N ASP A 86 -11.30 -10.72 -9.77
CA ASP A 86 -10.29 -10.46 -10.83
C ASP A 86 -10.58 -9.19 -11.63
N ARG A 87 -11.55 -8.39 -11.21
CA ARG A 87 -11.93 -7.15 -11.91
C ARG A 87 -10.83 -6.09 -11.77
N PRO A 88 -10.71 -5.18 -12.76
CA PRO A 88 -9.82 -4.03 -12.63
C PRO A 88 -10.17 -3.21 -11.39
N VAL A 89 -9.14 -2.73 -10.70
CA VAL A 89 -9.32 -1.80 -9.58
C VAL A 89 -9.94 -0.50 -10.07
N THR A 90 -10.92 0.02 -9.33
CA THR A 90 -11.55 1.30 -9.63
C THR A 90 -11.38 2.29 -8.48
N VAL A 91 -11.36 3.58 -8.82
CA VAL A 91 -11.40 4.71 -7.90
C VAL A 91 -12.63 5.53 -8.24
N ASP A 92 -13.57 5.64 -7.34
CA ASP A 92 -14.87 6.30 -7.56
C ASP A 92 -15.55 5.84 -8.86
N GLY A 93 -15.54 4.52 -9.10
CA GLY A 93 -16.13 3.89 -10.29
C GLY A 93 -15.27 3.95 -11.56
N THR A 94 -14.17 4.70 -11.58
CA THR A 94 -13.29 4.80 -12.74
C THR A 94 -12.10 3.84 -12.61
N ARG A 95 -11.79 3.10 -13.69
CA ARG A 95 -10.66 2.18 -13.72
C ARG A 95 -9.34 2.89 -13.42
N ALA A 96 -8.61 2.40 -12.44
CA ALA A 96 -7.29 2.88 -12.06
C ALA A 96 -6.20 1.92 -12.58
N LYS A 97 -5.50 2.32 -13.64
CA LYS A 97 -4.48 1.46 -14.30
C LYS A 97 -3.20 1.31 -13.48
N ASP A 98 -2.96 2.23 -12.58
CA ASP A 98 -1.81 2.29 -11.68
C ASP A 98 -1.99 1.48 -10.39
N LEU A 99 -3.20 0.96 -10.14
CA LEU A 99 -3.51 0.13 -9.00
C LEU A 99 -3.67 -1.33 -9.44
N VAL A 100 -2.94 -2.23 -8.78
CA VAL A 100 -2.93 -3.66 -9.08
C VAL A 100 -3.61 -4.42 -7.95
N ASN A 101 -4.61 -5.24 -8.30
CA ASN A 101 -5.45 -6.01 -7.37
C ASN A 101 -4.61 -6.83 -6.37
N ASP A 102 -3.77 -7.74 -6.88
CA ASP A 102 -2.98 -8.65 -6.04
C ASP A 102 -2.01 -7.90 -5.12
N ALA A 103 -1.40 -6.84 -5.61
CA ALA A 103 -0.49 -6.04 -4.82
C ALA A 103 -1.20 -5.26 -3.70
N LEU A 104 -2.43 -4.77 -3.93
CA LEU A 104 -3.26 -4.16 -2.90
C LEU A 104 -3.69 -5.19 -1.86
N ARG A 105 -4.14 -6.38 -2.28
CA ARG A 105 -4.48 -7.47 -1.36
C ARG A 105 -3.30 -7.86 -0.49
N GLN A 106 -2.13 -8.01 -1.08
CA GLN A 106 -0.92 -8.32 -0.35
C GLN A 106 -0.54 -7.21 0.65
N ARG A 107 -0.56 -5.96 0.21
CA ARG A 107 -0.24 -4.80 1.06
C ARG A 107 -1.14 -4.71 2.28
N TYR A 108 -2.45 -4.87 2.09
CA TYR A 108 -3.44 -4.77 3.15
C TYR A 108 -3.79 -6.11 3.79
N ARG A 109 -3.15 -7.20 3.38
CA ARG A 109 -3.33 -8.56 3.94
C ARG A 109 -4.78 -9.02 3.91
N VAL A 110 -5.43 -8.86 2.76
CA VAL A 110 -6.81 -9.29 2.52
C VAL A 110 -6.81 -10.47 1.56
N THR A 111 -7.38 -11.61 1.99
CA THR A 111 -7.50 -12.81 1.14
C THR A 111 -8.54 -12.61 0.04
N GLY A 112 -8.45 -13.41 -1.04
CA GLY A 112 -9.30 -13.27 -2.22
C GLY A 112 -10.77 -13.55 -1.97
N ASP A 113 -11.09 -14.34 -0.95
CA ASP A 113 -12.43 -14.79 -0.57
C ASP A 113 -13.09 -13.94 0.53
N SER A 114 -12.43 -12.89 0.97
CA SER A 114 -12.86 -12.08 2.12
C SER A 114 -13.31 -10.68 1.70
N PHE A 115 -14.36 -10.19 2.39
CA PHE A 115 -14.69 -8.78 2.39
C PHE A 115 -13.85 -8.02 3.42
N ALA A 116 -13.38 -6.84 3.07
CA ALA A 116 -12.79 -5.90 4.01
C ALA A 116 -13.01 -4.46 3.56
N ALA A 117 -13.40 -3.60 4.48
CA ALA A 117 -13.43 -2.15 4.30
C ALA A 117 -12.34 -1.50 5.15
N ILE A 118 -11.45 -0.74 4.53
CA ILE A 118 -10.26 -0.17 5.17
C ILE A 118 -10.18 1.32 4.88
N LEU A 119 -10.29 2.13 5.92
CA LEU A 119 -10.09 3.58 5.84
C LEU A 119 -8.61 3.91 6.00
N VAL A 120 -8.07 4.66 5.05
CA VAL A 120 -6.70 5.18 5.08
C VAL A 120 -6.74 6.69 5.25
N GLY A 121 -5.90 7.23 6.12
CA GLY A 121 -5.77 8.67 6.33
C GLY A 121 -4.98 9.35 5.21
N LYS A 122 -4.98 10.69 5.18
CA LYS A 122 -4.14 11.47 4.25
C LYS A 122 -2.64 11.23 4.45
N ASP A 123 -2.24 10.80 5.64
CA ASP A 123 -0.86 10.39 5.93
C ASP A 123 -0.46 9.02 5.35
N GLY A 124 -1.40 8.34 4.68
CA GLY A 124 -1.18 7.03 4.07
C GLY A 124 -1.28 5.86 5.04
N THR A 125 -1.64 6.09 6.31
CA THR A 125 -1.76 5.03 7.32
C THR A 125 -3.19 4.53 7.47
N GLU A 126 -3.35 3.23 7.76
CA GLU A 126 -4.65 2.62 8.07
C GLU A 126 -5.22 3.20 9.37
N LYS A 127 -6.47 3.64 9.34
CA LYS A 127 -7.16 4.25 10.47
C LYS A 127 -8.29 3.39 11.02
N LEU A 128 -8.94 2.60 10.17
CA LEU A 128 -10.06 1.76 10.53
C LEU A 128 -10.12 0.57 9.58
N ARG A 129 -10.44 -0.60 10.11
CA ARG A 129 -10.64 -1.84 9.35
C ARG A 129 -11.85 -2.59 9.88
N HIS A 130 -12.70 -3.08 8.98
CA HIS A 130 -13.81 -3.96 9.27
C HIS A 130 -13.95 -5.05 8.22
N ASP A 131 -14.44 -6.20 8.63
CA ASP A 131 -14.85 -7.34 7.78
C ASP A 131 -16.31 -7.27 7.32
N ALA A 132 -16.96 -6.14 7.58
CA ALA A 132 -18.32 -5.82 7.20
C ALA A 132 -18.43 -4.35 6.76
N PRO A 133 -19.48 -3.94 6.01
CA PRO A 133 -19.67 -2.56 5.61
C PRO A 133 -19.65 -1.58 6.80
N ILE A 134 -18.96 -0.47 6.63
CA ILE A 134 -18.82 0.57 7.64
C ILE A 134 -19.84 1.66 7.36
N SER A 135 -20.62 2.03 8.37
CA SER A 135 -21.59 3.13 8.24
C SER A 135 -20.92 4.49 8.01
N ALA A 136 -21.59 5.38 7.29
CA ALA A 136 -21.11 6.74 7.06
C ALA A 136 -20.81 7.47 8.38
N ASP A 137 -21.68 7.33 9.36
CA ASP A 137 -21.52 7.87 10.70
C ASP A 137 -20.20 7.48 11.37
N LYS A 138 -19.86 6.19 11.31
CA LYS A 138 -18.61 5.68 11.89
C LYS A 138 -17.40 6.21 11.15
N LEU A 139 -17.44 6.22 9.81
CA LEU A 139 -16.37 6.78 8.97
C LEU A 139 -16.17 8.26 9.27
N PHE A 140 -17.25 9.04 9.31
CA PHE A 140 -17.19 10.48 9.53
C PHE A 140 -16.67 10.83 10.92
N ARG A 141 -17.16 10.18 11.97
CA ARG A 141 -16.64 10.38 13.32
C ARG A 141 -15.15 10.04 13.42
N THR A 142 -14.73 8.96 12.80
CA THR A 142 -13.31 8.56 12.77
C THR A 142 -12.47 9.63 12.09
N ILE A 143 -12.89 10.12 10.92
CA ILE A 143 -12.17 11.15 10.17
C ILE A 143 -12.18 12.49 10.91
N ASP A 144 -13.32 12.95 11.40
CA ASP A 144 -13.47 14.26 12.06
C ASP A 144 -12.68 14.33 13.39
N ALA A 145 -12.36 13.19 13.99
CA ALA A 145 -11.46 13.11 15.13
C ALA A 145 -9.97 13.24 14.77
N MET A 146 -9.59 13.10 13.50
CA MET A 146 -8.18 13.16 13.07
C MET A 146 -7.61 14.58 13.22
N PRO A 147 -6.36 14.74 13.69
CA PRO A 147 -5.77 16.07 13.90
C PRO A 147 -5.72 16.92 12.62
N MET A 148 -5.40 16.34 11.49
CA MET A 148 -5.36 17.03 10.19
C MET A 148 -6.75 17.52 9.78
N ARG A 149 -7.78 16.68 9.94
CA ARG A 149 -9.17 17.07 9.65
C ARG A 149 -9.66 18.19 10.53
N ARG A 150 -9.36 18.16 11.81
CA ARG A 150 -9.68 19.25 12.74
C ARG A 150 -9.06 20.57 12.32
N ARG A 151 -7.85 20.55 11.78
CA ARG A 151 -7.18 21.72 11.23
C ARG A 151 -7.89 22.24 9.98
N GLU A 152 -8.21 21.34 9.04
CA GLU A 152 -8.98 21.68 7.83
C GLU A 152 -10.34 22.32 8.15
N MET A 153 -11.05 21.81 9.15
CA MET A 153 -12.34 22.38 9.56
C MET A 153 -12.18 23.81 10.10
N ARG A 154 -11.19 24.06 10.97
CA ARG A 154 -10.94 25.42 11.50
C ARG A 154 -10.56 26.41 10.39
N GLU A 155 -9.78 25.99 9.42
CA GLU A 155 -9.37 26.83 8.28
C GLU A 155 -10.53 27.19 7.36
N ARG A 156 -11.60 26.39 7.32
CA ARG A 156 -12.82 26.67 6.54
C ARG A 156 -13.83 27.56 7.25
N GLU A 157 -13.75 27.67 8.58
CA GLU A 157 -14.64 28.47 9.42
C GLU A 157 -14.14 29.91 9.62
N GLY A 158 -12.89 30.20 9.31
CA GLY A 158 -12.25 31.52 9.44
C GLY A 158 -12.16 32.25 8.13
#